data_6f06d97e3d3a7a6d5c8ead825ac13188
#
_entry.id   6f06d97e3d3a7a6d5c8ead825ac13188
#
_cell.length_a   1.000
_cell.length_b   1.000
_cell.length_c   1.000
_cell.angle_alpha   90.00
_cell.angle_beta   90.00
_cell.angle_gamma   90.00
#
_symmetry.space_group_name_H-M   'P 1'
#
loop_
_entity.id
_entity.type
_entity.pdbx_description
1 polymer ?
#
loop_
_entity_poly.entity_id
_entity_poly.type
_entity_poly.pdbx_seq_one_letter_code
_entity_poly.pdbx_strand_id
1 'polypeptide(L)'
;MVPTRRVRLAVVGISFALFLLSLCLPSATILQNPGSEYAYSFHRAGIILFFMGIIGPVYGNFAFLANPLLLVGWLMISAQKYRGAAITLFIAFLFTFQVQQLHSHKVYEDEGGVNFSYMTHLLPGWYVWVLAILFPFAAAVYFKWFAPKLPPAPVPTSA
;
A
#
# COMPACT_ATOMS: atom_id res chain seq x y z
N MET A 1 20.50 19.01 -0.41
CA MET A 1 20.01 19.30 -1.78
C MET A 1 18.51 18.99 -1.80
N VAL A 2 17.68 19.97 -2.16
CA VAL A 2 16.25 19.65 -2.37
C VAL A 2 16.16 18.75 -3.62
N PRO A 3 15.47 17.59 -3.56
CA PRO A 3 15.40 16.70 -4.70
C PRO A 3 14.77 17.41 -5.89
N THR A 4 15.37 17.24 -7.06
CA THR A 4 14.86 17.83 -8.29
C THR A 4 13.46 17.31 -8.61
N ARG A 5 12.70 18.06 -9.41
CA ARG A 5 11.37 17.62 -9.87
C ARG A 5 11.45 16.24 -10.54
N ARG A 6 12.49 15.96 -11.32
CA ARG A 6 12.70 14.66 -11.99
C ARG A 6 12.84 13.53 -10.99
N VAL A 7 13.63 13.69 -9.93
CA VAL A 7 13.81 12.66 -8.88
C VAL A 7 12.49 12.35 -8.17
N ARG A 8 11.70 13.38 -7.82
CA ARG A 8 10.39 13.19 -7.19
C ARG A 8 9.42 12.44 -8.08
N LEU A 9 9.34 12.84 -9.36
CA LEU A 9 8.49 12.16 -10.34
C LEU A 9 8.94 10.71 -10.58
N ALA A 10 10.24 10.44 -10.58
CA ALA A 10 10.77 9.08 -10.68
C ALA A 10 10.34 8.23 -9.48
N VAL A 11 10.43 8.76 -8.25
CA VAL A 11 9.98 8.03 -7.05
C VAL A 11 8.50 7.71 -7.12
N VAL A 12 7.66 8.67 -7.48
CA VAL A 12 6.21 8.46 -7.63
C VAL A 12 5.93 7.48 -8.76
N GLY A 13 6.60 7.62 -9.91
CA GLY A 13 6.42 6.74 -11.08
C GLY A 13 6.79 5.30 -10.80
N ILE A 14 7.92 5.06 -10.12
CA ILE A 14 8.34 3.70 -9.73
C ILE A 14 7.32 3.09 -8.75
N SER A 15 6.91 3.85 -7.74
CA SER A 15 5.90 3.40 -6.78
C SER A 15 4.57 3.07 -7.47
N PHE A 16 4.14 3.91 -8.41
CA PHE A 16 2.93 3.68 -9.20
C PHE A 16 3.05 2.42 -10.07
N ALA A 17 4.19 2.21 -10.72
CA ALA A 17 4.44 1.01 -11.51
C ALA A 17 4.41 -0.28 -10.64
N LEU A 18 5.01 -0.24 -9.44
CA LEU A 18 4.94 -1.34 -8.47
C LEU A 18 3.48 -1.59 -8.04
N PHE A 19 2.72 -0.53 -7.78
CA PHE A 19 1.30 -0.66 -7.45
C PHE A 19 0.52 -1.34 -8.58
N LEU A 20 0.66 -0.89 -9.82
CA LEU A 20 0.02 -1.55 -10.97
C LEU A 20 0.44 -3.01 -11.12
N LEU A 21 1.73 -3.29 -10.97
CA LEU A 21 2.23 -4.67 -11.01
C LEU A 21 1.58 -5.53 -9.92
N SER A 22 1.41 -5.01 -8.72
CA SER A 22 0.74 -5.74 -7.62
C SER A 22 -0.70 -6.12 -7.93
N LEU A 23 -1.41 -5.30 -8.71
CA LEU A 23 -2.79 -5.59 -9.13
C LEU A 23 -2.86 -6.75 -10.14
N CYS A 24 -1.82 -6.92 -10.97
CA CYS A 24 -1.75 -7.99 -11.97
C CYS A 24 -1.29 -9.33 -11.39
N LEU A 25 -0.55 -9.32 -10.29
CA LEU A 25 0.01 -10.53 -9.68
C LEU A 25 -1.01 -11.21 -8.75
N PRO A 26 -0.90 -12.55 -8.57
CA PRO A 26 -1.63 -13.24 -7.53
C PRO A 26 -1.18 -12.72 -6.16
N SER A 27 -2.14 -12.33 -5.31
CA SER A 27 -1.86 -11.67 -4.03
C SER A 27 -2.23 -12.50 -2.81
N ALA A 28 -3.19 -13.42 -2.93
CA ALA A 28 -3.55 -14.32 -1.85
C ALA A 28 -4.06 -15.66 -2.36
N THR A 29 -3.86 -16.70 -1.56
CA THR A 29 -4.54 -17.99 -1.70
C THR A 29 -5.74 -17.99 -0.75
N ILE A 30 -6.90 -18.29 -1.30
CA ILE A 30 -8.16 -18.39 -0.57
C ILE A 30 -8.57 -19.87 -0.52
N LEU A 31 -8.93 -20.34 0.66
CA LEU A 31 -9.53 -21.65 0.88
C LEU A 31 -11.02 -21.46 1.16
N GLN A 32 -11.85 -21.98 0.28
CA GLN A 32 -13.30 -21.91 0.39
C GLN A 32 -13.86 -23.19 1.00
N ASN A 33 -14.87 -23.05 1.87
CA ASN A 33 -15.60 -24.13 2.53
C ASN A 33 -14.69 -25.21 3.16
N PRO A 34 -13.71 -24.86 4.00
CA PRO A 34 -12.82 -25.82 4.61
C PRO A 34 -13.58 -26.82 5.46
N GLY A 35 -13.25 -28.11 5.29
CA GLY A 35 -13.91 -29.22 6.01
C GLY A 35 -15.16 -29.77 5.34
N SER A 36 -15.57 -29.25 4.20
CA SER A 36 -16.63 -29.82 3.37
C SER A 36 -16.08 -30.67 2.21
N GLU A 37 -16.92 -31.50 1.62
CA GLU A 37 -16.59 -32.25 0.38
C GLU A 37 -16.31 -31.28 -0.81
N TYR A 38 -16.77 -30.04 -0.70
CA TYR A 38 -16.63 -29.00 -1.71
C TYR A 38 -15.49 -28.02 -1.39
N ALA A 39 -14.57 -28.38 -0.50
CA ALA A 39 -13.42 -27.54 -0.17
C ALA A 39 -12.47 -27.41 -1.37
N TYR A 40 -12.16 -26.20 -1.78
CA TYR A 40 -11.15 -25.93 -2.82
C TYR A 40 -10.34 -24.68 -2.52
N SER A 41 -9.13 -24.64 -3.03
CA SER A 41 -8.25 -23.49 -2.91
C SER A 41 -8.01 -22.85 -4.28
N PHE A 42 -7.92 -21.52 -4.30
CA PHE A 42 -7.63 -20.78 -5.53
C PHE A 42 -6.84 -19.50 -5.21
N HIS A 43 -6.19 -18.95 -6.24
CA HIS A 43 -5.45 -17.72 -6.12
C HIS A 43 -6.30 -16.52 -6.57
N ARG A 44 -6.27 -15.45 -5.78
CA ARG A 44 -6.89 -14.17 -6.15
C ARG A 44 -5.83 -13.19 -6.63
N ALA A 45 -6.07 -12.60 -7.81
CA ALA A 45 -5.26 -11.50 -8.31
C ALA A 45 -5.45 -10.25 -7.44
N GLY A 46 -4.41 -9.40 -7.37
CA GLY A 46 -4.44 -8.18 -6.59
C GLY A 46 -5.59 -7.25 -6.96
N ILE A 47 -5.95 -7.17 -8.24
CA ILE A 47 -7.08 -6.35 -8.70
C ILE A 47 -8.43 -6.78 -8.07
N ILE A 48 -8.65 -8.07 -7.89
CA ILE A 48 -9.86 -8.58 -7.27
C ILE A 48 -9.87 -8.22 -5.78
N LEU A 49 -8.74 -8.40 -5.10
CA LEU A 49 -8.62 -8.02 -3.68
C LEU A 49 -8.74 -6.52 -3.48
N PHE A 50 -8.28 -5.71 -4.44
CA PHE A 50 -8.46 -4.26 -4.42
C PHE A 50 -9.95 -3.89 -4.39
N PHE A 51 -10.77 -4.44 -5.27
CA PHE A 51 -12.20 -4.15 -5.30
C PHE A 51 -12.94 -4.73 -4.09
N MET A 52 -12.62 -5.96 -3.68
CA MET A 52 -13.18 -6.56 -2.47
C MET A 52 -12.81 -5.76 -1.21
N GLY A 53 -11.63 -5.17 -1.18
CA GLY A 53 -11.16 -4.35 -0.07
C GLY A 53 -12.01 -3.10 0.19
N ILE A 54 -12.73 -2.58 -0.83
CA ILE A 54 -13.62 -1.42 -0.68
C ILE A 54 -14.71 -1.70 0.36
N ILE A 55 -15.22 -2.92 0.42
CA ILE A 55 -16.22 -3.35 1.40
C ILE A 55 -15.59 -3.84 2.71
N GLY A 56 -14.27 -3.98 2.76
CA GLY A 56 -13.52 -4.45 3.93
C GLY A 56 -13.87 -3.74 5.24
N PRO A 57 -14.03 -2.40 5.27
CA PRO A 57 -14.39 -1.68 6.48
C PRO A 57 -15.71 -2.14 7.13
N VAL A 58 -16.67 -2.64 6.32
CA VAL A 58 -17.93 -3.20 6.84
C VAL A 58 -17.66 -4.44 7.70
N TYR A 59 -16.58 -5.17 7.40
CA TYR A 59 -16.14 -6.36 8.14
C TYR A 59 -14.98 -6.05 9.13
N GLY A 60 -14.73 -4.77 9.42
CA GLY A 60 -13.66 -4.36 10.34
C GLY A 60 -12.24 -4.45 9.75
N ASN A 61 -12.11 -4.70 8.45
CA ASN A 61 -10.80 -4.72 7.77
C ASN A 61 -10.56 -3.41 7.01
N PHE A 62 -9.62 -2.61 7.50
CA PHE A 62 -9.28 -1.30 6.94
C PHE A 62 -8.03 -1.32 6.04
N ALA A 63 -7.52 -2.50 5.66
CA ALA A 63 -6.32 -2.62 4.80
C ALA A 63 -6.46 -1.81 3.50
N PHE A 64 -7.66 -1.71 2.94
CA PHE A 64 -7.95 -0.92 1.75
C PHE A 64 -7.56 0.57 1.88
N LEU A 65 -7.63 1.14 3.10
CA LEU A 65 -7.26 2.53 3.34
C LEU A 65 -5.78 2.83 3.05
N ALA A 66 -4.92 1.81 2.96
CA ALA A 66 -3.56 1.99 2.50
C ALA A 66 -3.48 2.58 1.08
N ASN A 67 -4.46 2.29 0.21
CA ASN A 67 -4.46 2.77 -1.18
C ASN A 67 -4.72 4.29 -1.30
N PRO A 68 -5.79 4.87 -0.72
CA PRO A 68 -5.95 6.32 -0.72
C PRO A 68 -4.82 7.05 0.04
N LEU A 69 -4.27 6.47 1.10
CA LEU A 69 -3.13 7.03 1.80
C LEU A 69 -1.85 7.00 0.94
N LEU A 70 -1.64 5.96 0.14
CA LEU A 70 -0.55 5.91 -0.84
C LEU A 70 -0.69 7.05 -1.87
N LEU A 71 -1.89 7.27 -2.40
CA LEU A 71 -2.15 8.38 -3.32
C LEU A 71 -1.84 9.76 -2.67
N VAL A 72 -2.31 9.97 -1.44
CA VAL A 72 -2.01 11.20 -0.68
C VAL A 72 -0.50 11.35 -0.47
N GLY A 73 0.21 10.26 -0.16
CA GLY A 73 1.67 10.24 -0.05
C GLY A 73 2.37 10.70 -1.33
N TRP A 74 1.93 10.23 -2.50
CA TRP A 74 2.45 10.66 -3.81
C TRP A 74 2.23 12.15 -4.06
N LEU A 75 1.04 12.66 -3.75
CA LEU A 75 0.72 14.09 -3.87
C LEU A 75 1.61 14.93 -2.95
N MET A 76 1.83 14.48 -1.71
CA MET A 76 2.69 15.17 -0.75
C MET A 76 4.16 15.17 -1.17
N ILE A 77 4.70 14.07 -1.73
CA ILE A 77 6.07 14.03 -2.29
C ILE A 77 6.18 15.03 -3.44
N SER A 78 5.22 15.05 -4.34
CA SER A 78 5.17 15.96 -5.48
C SER A 78 5.14 17.42 -5.03
N ALA A 79 4.38 17.73 -3.96
CA ALA A 79 4.27 19.04 -3.33
C ALA A 79 5.41 19.36 -2.35
N GLN A 80 6.46 18.54 -2.27
CA GLN A 80 7.64 18.72 -1.38
C GLN A 80 7.30 18.68 0.13
N LYS A 81 6.15 18.15 0.51
CA LYS A 81 5.72 18.01 1.92
C LYS A 81 6.22 16.67 2.50
N TYR A 82 7.54 16.47 2.53
CA TYR A 82 8.16 15.16 2.84
C TYR A 82 7.83 14.64 4.23
N ARG A 83 7.72 15.51 5.26
CA ARG A 83 7.33 15.07 6.61
C ARG A 83 5.90 14.50 6.61
N GLY A 84 4.96 15.20 5.98
CA GLY A 84 3.60 14.71 5.85
C GLY A 84 3.54 13.41 5.04
N ALA A 85 4.27 13.35 3.91
CA ALA A 85 4.37 12.14 3.09
C ALA A 85 4.89 10.93 3.90
N ALA A 86 5.95 11.12 4.69
CA ALA A 86 6.49 10.04 5.51
C ALA A 86 5.46 9.54 6.55
N ILE A 87 4.78 10.44 7.24
CA ILE A 87 3.74 10.07 8.22
C ILE A 87 2.59 9.31 7.53
N THR A 88 2.06 9.86 6.45
CA THR A 88 0.93 9.26 5.71
C THR A 88 1.28 7.88 5.17
N LEU A 89 2.48 7.73 4.56
CA LEU A 89 2.93 6.45 4.01
C LEU A 89 3.25 5.43 5.11
N PHE A 90 3.73 5.88 6.27
CA PHE A 90 3.90 5.01 7.44
C PHE A 90 2.54 4.47 7.93
N ILE A 91 1.53 5.33 8.01
CA ILE A 91 0.17 4.91 8.37
C ILE A 91 -0.38 3.94 7.32
N ALA A 92 -0.18 4.23 6.02
CA ALA A 92 -0.55 3.31 4.94
C ALA A 92 0.10 1.94 5.11
N PHE A 93 1.40 1.91 5.44
CA PHE A 93 2.13 0.68 5.70
C PHE A 93 1.53 -0.11 6.88
N LEU A 94 1.16 0.55 7.98
CA LEU A 94 0.53 -0.12 9.12
C LEU A 94 -0.81 -0.78 8.73
N PHE A 95 -1.59 -0.15 7.87
CA PHE A 95 -2.84 -0.74 7.39
C PHE A 95 -2.62 -2.02 6.56
N THR A 96 -1.47 -2.21 5.92
CA THR A 96 -1.20 -3.45 5.17
C THR A 96 -1.19 -4.69 6.07
N PHE A 97 -0.85 -4.55 7.36
CA PHE A 97 -0.83 -5.67 8.29
C PHE A 97 -2.23 -6.18 8.66
N GLN A 98 -3.26 -5.36 8.47
CA GLN A 98 -4.64 -5.82 8.72
C GLN A 98 -5.08 -6.93 7.75
N VAL A 99 -4.42 -7.08 6.61
CA VAL A 99 -4.66 -8.23 5.72
C VAL A 99 -4.44 -9.56 6.45
N GLN A 100 -3.52 -9.61 7.42
CA GLN A 100 -3.27 -10.82 8.21
C GLN A 100 -4.48 -11.25 9.07
N GLN A 101 -5.37 -10.33 9.42
CA GLN A 101 -6.59 -10.67 10.15
C GLN A 101 -7.50 -11.61 9.33
N LEU A 102 -7.40 -11.57 8.00
CA LEU A 102 -8.16 -12.45 7.11
C LEU A 102 -7.76 -13.93 7.21
N HIS A 103 -6.62 -14.25 7.85
CA HIS A 103 -6.26 -15.64 8.18
C HIS A 103 -7.12 -16.22 9.31
N SER A 104 -7.60 -15.39 10.22
CA SER A 104 -8.36 -15.82 11.41
C SER A 104 -9.85 -15.54 11.29
N HIS A 105 -10.27 -14.71 10.34
CA HIS A 105 -11.67 -14.34 10.17
C HIS A 105 -12.30 -15.03 8.98
N LYS A 106 -13.49 -15.61 9.21
CA LYS A 106 -14.36 -16.12 8.15
C LYS A 106 -14.87 -14.95 7.32
N VAL A 107 -14.67 -15.02 6.02
CA VAL A 107 -15.33 -14.14 5.07
C VAL A 107 -16.51 -14.90 4.49
N TYR A 108 -17.73 -14.51 4.86
CA TYR A 108 -18.95 -15.12 4.32
C TYR A 108 -19.16 -14.64 2.90
N GLU A 109 -19.44 -15.59 2.00
CA GLU A 109 -19.62 -15.31 0.56
C GLU A 109 -21.09 -15.29 0.16
N ASP A 110 -21.99 -15.71 1.07
CA ASP A 110 -23.43 -15.71 0.87
C ASP A 110 -24.19 -15.12 2.06
N GLU A 111 -25.41 -14.67 1.81
CA GLU A 111 -26.29 -14.12 2.84
C GLU A 111 -26.71 -15.16 3.89
N GLY A 112 -26.66 -16.45 3.55
CA GLY A 112 -27.00 -17.57 4.44
C GLY A 112 -25.88 -17.96 5.38
N GLY A 113 -24.65 -17.46 5.18
CA GLY A 113 -23.48 -17.79 6.01
C GLY A 113 -23.02 -19.23 5.88
N VAL A 114 -23.45 -19.93 4.82
CA VAL A 114 -23.12 -21.33 4.55
C VAL A 114 -21.75 -21.44 3.87
N ASN A 115 -21.51 -20.54 2.90
CA ASN A 115 -20.25 -20.48 2.20
C ASN A 115 -19.34 -19.45 2.84
N PHE A 116 -18.16 -19.87 3.25
CA PHE A 116 -17.16 -19.00 3.84
C PHE A 116 -15.76 -19.34 3.33
N SER A 117 -14.89 -18.35 3.37
CA SER A 117 -13.51 -18.49 2.93
C SER A 117 -12.53 -17.94 3.97
N TYR A 118 -11.31 -18.48 3.93
CA TYR A 118 -10.16 -17.98 4.68
C TYR A 118 -9.02 -17.66 3.72
N MET A 119 -8.26 -16.66 4.05
CA MET A 119 -6.97 -16.45 3.40
C MET A 119 -5.94 -17.38 4.04
N THR A 120 -5.27 -18.21 3.25
CA THR A 120 -4.26 -19.16 3.76
C THR A 120 -2.84 -18.67 3.58
N HIS A 121 -2.52 -18.04 2.45
CA HIS A 121 -1.17 -17.58 2.14
C HIS A 121 -1.20 -16.24 1.42
N LEU A 122 -0.20 -15.39 1.77
CA LEU A 122 0.13 -14.19 1.01
C LEU A 122 1.04 -14.56 -0.16
N LEU A 123 0.76 -14.04 -1.33
CA LEU A 123 1.46 -14.31 -2.58
C LEU A 123 2.23 -13.06 -3.06
N PRO A 124 3.10 -13.18 -4.09
CA PRO A 124 3.96 -12.09 -4.54
C PRO A 124 3.29 -10.73 -4.74
N GLY A 125 2.04 -10.70 -5.21
CA GLY A 125 1.30 -9.45 -5.42
C GLY A 125 1.15 -8.61 -4.15
N TRP A 126 0.93 -9.24 -2.99
CA TRP A 126 0.86 -8.53 -1.71
C TRP A 126 2.22 -7.91 -1.34
N TYR A 127 3.33 -8.63 -1.51
CA TYR A 127 4.67 -8.11 -1.21
C TYR A 127 5.03 -6.94 -2.12
N VAL A 128 4.68 -7.03 -3.41
CA VAL A 128 4.89 -5.93 -4.37
C VAL A 128 4.04 -4.71 -4.00
N TRP A 129 2.80 -4.90 -3.52
CA TRP A 129 1.96 -3.82 -3.00
C TRP A 129 2.59 -3.14 -1.77
N VAL A 130 3.12 -3.91 -0.82
CA VAL A 130 3.83 -3.36 0.34
C VAL A 130 5.07 -2.59 -0.09
N LEU A 131 5.83 -3.08 -1.07
CA LEU A 131 6.98 -2.37 -1.65
C LEU A 131 6.58 -1.06 -2.33
N ALA A 132 5.42 -1.02 -3.00
CA ALA A 132 4.89 0.21 -3.59
C ALA A 132 4.64 1.32 -2.55
N ILE A 133 4.38 0.95 -1.28
CA ILE A 133 4.22 1.89 -0.16
C ILE A 133 5.57 2.21 0.50
N LEU A 134 6.39 1.19 0.77
CA LEU A 134 7.66 1.37 1.46
C LEU A 134 8.69 2.16 0.66
N PHE A 135 8.70 2.01 -0.66
CA PHE A 135 9.65 2.72 -1.52
C PHE A 135 9.50 4.25 -1.44
N PRO A 136 8.31 4.87 -1.67
CA PRO A 136 8.14 6.30 -1.51
C PRO A 136 8.23 6.74 -0.03
N PHE A 137 7.92 5.89 0.94
CA PHE A 137 8.15 6.18 2.35
C PHE A 137 9.63 6.39 2.64
N ALA A 138 10.49 5.45 2.24
CA ALA A 138 11.94 5.56 2.40
C ALA A 138 12.51 6.79 1.70
N ALA A 139 12.02 7.09 0.49
CA ALA A 139 12.40 8.30 -0.23
C ALA A 139 11.98 9.59 0.51
N ALA A 140 10.77 9.65 1.07
CA ALA A 140 10.28 10.80 1.82
C ALA A 140 11.11 11.01 3.11
N VAL A 141 11.45 9.94 3.81
CA VAL A 141 12.36 9.96 4.98
C VAL A 141 13.73 10.49 4.56
N TYR A 142 14.31 9.92 3.50
CA TYR A 142 15.60 10.38 3.00
C TYR A 142 15.60 11.88 2.63
N PHE A 143 14.61 12.33 1.86
CA PHE A 143 14.50 13.73 1.45
C PHE A 143 14.33 14.69 2.62
N LYS A 144 13.67 14.27 3.68
CA LYS A 144 13.41 15.12 4.84
C LYS A 144 14.59 15.23 5.78
N TRP A 145 15.27 14.12 6.08
CA TRP A 145 16.24 14.05 7.18
C TRP A 145 17.69 13.93 6.73
N PHE A 146 17.95 13.33 5.56
CA PHE A 146 19.30 13.01 5.11
C PHE A 146 19.76 13.81 3.89
N ALA A 147 18.83 14.38 3.10
CA ALA A 147 19.24 15.19 1.94
C ALA A 147 20.01 16.45 2.41
N PRO A 148 21.20 16.72 1.86
CA PRO A 148 22.00 17.90 2.24
C PRO A 148 21.19 19.19 2.06
N LYS A 149 21.12 20.00 3.10
CA LYS A 149 20.50 21.34 3.02
C LYS A 149 21.42 22.25 2.22
N LEU A 150 20.87 23.01 1.27
CA LEU A 150 21.63 24.06 0.59
C LEU A 150 22.09 25.07 1.63
N PRO A 151 23.36 25.56 1.53
CA PRO A 151 23.78 26.69 2.33
C PRO A 151 22.83 27.89 2.07
N PRO A 152 22.56 28.71 3.07
CA PRO A 152 21.75 29.91 2.87
C PRO A 152 22.38 30.77 1.75
N ALA A 153 21.52 31.33 0.90
CA ALA A 153 21.96 32.24 -0.15
C ALA A 153 22.78 33.36 0.46
N PRO A 154 23.91 33.79 -0.16
CA PRO A 154 24.69 34.91 0.35
C PRO A 154 23.78 36.14 0.47
N VAL A 155 23.81 36.76 1.64
CA VAL A 155 23.05 37.99 1.90
C VAL A 155 23.57 39.03 0.91
N PRO A 156 22.70 39.69 0.11
CA PRO A 156 23.14 40.74 -0.76
C PRO A 156 23.79 41.83 0.09
N THR A 157 25.10 42.03 -0.06
CA THR A 157 25.83 43.18 0.51
C THR A 157 25.29 44.43 -0.19
N SER A 158 24.46 45.18 0.52
CA SER A 158 24.06 46.53 0.09
C SER A 158 25.31 47.38 -0.04
N ALA A 159 25.67 47.73 -1.28
CA ALA A 159 26.67 48.71 -1.61
C ALA A 159 26.13 50.13 -1.38
#